data_760206552119a78a7085322088dc3a37
#
_entry.id   760206552119a78a7085322088dc3a37
#
_cell.length_a   1.000
_cell.length_b   1.000
_cell.length_c   1.000
_cell.angle_alpha   90.00
_cell.angle_beta   90.00
_cell.angle_gamma   90.00
#
_symmetry.space_group_name_H-M   'P 1'
#
loop_
_entity.id
_entity.type
_entity.pdbx_description
1 polymer ?
#
loop_
_entity_poly.entity_id
_entity_poly.type
_entity_poly.pdbx_seq_one_letter_code
_entity_poly.pdbx_strand_id
1 'polypeptide(L)'
;MKQSSVQSKKCIRSSDKIIRFGGDEFLLVLPGIHNNIFNKKLQQIRTRIKEAKVDGYSKIRLSVSIGGVMTHNETIESAMYRADKLMLQAKSQQKGMVVTEENEFGVIDNESEVKDRQRVLVVDDSYMNRMILTEILKSDYEIINAASGEECLEIIEKYGTGIDIILLDIVMPGMDGFEVLNYMNNNNWIEDIPVILISSEDSNQYIRRAYEMGVSDYISRPFDAKVVYQRVLNTIKLYAKQRRLINLITDQVYEKEKNNKMMIGILSQIVEFRNSKSGMHVRNISTLTGMLLEKIVQKTDKYYLSWSKRFYITNGSVLHDIGKIAIPEKILNKPGKLTKEEYEIMKEHTVIGEKMLKNLELYQDEPLVKTACEIVRWHHERYDGKGYPDGLKGDEIPISAQIVSIADVYDELVSERVYKKAFSHEKAMEMILNGEYGAFNPLLLECLVEIQDRIKTELDGSGSVKKETYKKTIQEIERDMNMNTL
;
A
#
# COMPACT_ATOMS: atom_id res chain seq x y z
N MET A 1 4.65 -17.15 6.22
CA MET A 1 3.91 -17.01 4.94
C MET A 1 3.39 -18.34 4.38
N LYS A 2 4.17 -19.41 4.18
CA LYS A 2 3.63 -20.72 3.75
C LYS A 2 2.50 -21.26 4.66
N GLN A 3 2.56 -21.03 5.95
CA GLN A 3 1.55 -21.52 6.92
C GLN A 3 0.22 -20.78 6.85
N SER A 4 0.18 -19.48 6.56
CA SER A 4 -1.10 -18.75 6.39
C SER A 4 -1.88 -19.25 5.18
N SER A 5 -1.20 -19.56 4.06
CA SER A 5 -1.83 -20.15 2.87
C SER A 5 -2.30 -21.60 3.10
N VAL A 6 -1.59 -22.39 3.91
CA VAL A 6 -1.97 -23.76 4.27
C VAL A 6 -3.18 -23.78 5.19
N GLN A 7 -3.26 -22.87 6.16
CA GLN A 7 -4.42 -22.78 7.06
C GLN A 7 -5.67 -22.23 6.34
N SER A 8 -5.51 -21.28 5.43
CA SER A 8 -6.61 -20.81 4.58
C SER A 8 -7.18 -21.92 3.70
N LYS A 9 -6.32 -22.82 3.15
CA LYS A 9 -6.76 -23.98 2.37
C LYS A 9 -7.63 -24.97 3.15
N LYS A 10 -7.47 -25.08 4.47
CA LYS A 10 -8.32 -25.95 5.31
C LYS A 10 -9.72 -25.37 5.57
N CYS A 11 -9.94 -24.09 5.21
CA CYS A 11 -11.22 -23.41 5.44
C CYS A 11 -12.07 -23.27 4.17
N ILE A 12 -11.55 -23.64 3.01
CA ILE A 12 -12.18 -23.40 1.71
C ILE A 12 -12.63 -24.72 1.07
N ARG A 13 -13.63 -24.62 0.20
CA ARG A 13 -14.16 -25.74 -0.58
C ARG A 13 -13.23 -26.02 -1.77
N SER A 14 -13.40 -27.16 -2.41
CA SER A 14 -12.67 -27.51 -3.66
C SER A 14 -12.95 -26.52 -4.81
N SER A 15 -14.12 -25.87 -4.80
CA SER A 15 -14.52 -24.83 -5.74
C SER A 15 -13.87 -23.48 -5.48
N ASP A 16 -13.46 -23.21 -4.24
CA ASP A 16 -12.88 -21.94 -3.84
C ASP A 16 -11.42 -21.86 -4.30
N LYS A 17 -10.95 -20.67 -4.63
CA LYS A 17 -9.56 -20.47 -5.10
C LYS A 17 -8.85 -19.45 -4.25
N ILE A 18 -7.62 -19.75 -3.87
CA ILE A 18 -6.67 -18.80 -3.25
C ILE A 18 -5.58 -18.52 -4.26
N ILE A 19 -5.40 -17.25 -4.58
CA ILE A 19 -4.38 -16.74 -5.49
C ILE A 19 -3.48 -15.81 -4.69
N ARG A 20 -2.17 -16.04 -4.70
CA ARG A 20 -1.22 -15.08 -4.12
C ARG A 20 -1.02 -13.96 -5.13
N PHE A 21 -1.32 -12.73 -4.72
CA PHE A 21 -1.31 -11.56 -5.61
C PHE A 21 0.04 -10.83 -5.59
N GLY A 22 0.72 -10.80 -4.44
CA GLY A 22 2.05 -10.23 -4.27
C GLY A 22 2.44 -10.19 -2.79
N GLY A 23 3.73 -10.26 -2.47
CA GLY A 23 4.23 -10.12 -1.09
C GLY A 23 3.48 -10.98 -0.08
N ASP A 24 2.71 -10.34 0.79
CA ASP A 24 1.83 -10.93 1.82
C ASP A 24 0.34 -10.87 1.44
N GLU A 25 0.00 -10.49 0.21
CA GLU A 25 -1.37 -10.31 -0.28
C GLU A 25 -1.92 -11.54 -1.00
N PHE A 26 -3.16 -11.87 -0.69
CA PHE A 26 -3.87 -13.04 -1.24
C PHE A 26 -5.26 -12.64 -1.70
N LEU A 27 -5.65 -13.11 -2.88
CA LEU A 27 -7.00 -13.03 -3.40
C LEU A 27 -7.71 -14.36 -3.13
N LEU A 28 -8.87 -14.30 -2.49
CA LEU A 28 -9.73 -15.45 -2.25
C LEU A 28 -11.01 -15.31 -3.08
N VAL A 29 -11.26 -16.28 -3.96
CA VAL A 29 -12.47 -16.33 -4.79
C VAL A 29 -13.37 -17.44 -4.28
N LEU A 30 -14.60 -17.10 -3.93
CA LEU A 30 -15.61 -17.99 -3.32
C LEU A 30 -16.84 -18.11 -4.25
N PRO A 31 -16.80 -18.97 -5.30
CA PRO A 31 -17.91 -19.08 -6.23
C PRO A 31 -19.19 -19.59 -5.55
N GLY A 32 -20.33 -18.97 -5.87
CA GLY A 32 -21.64 -19.39 -5.40
C GLY A 32 -21.85 -19.30 -3.87
N ILE A 33 -21.11 -18.42 -3.19
CA ILE A 33 -21.36 -18.16 -1.78
C ILE A 33 -22.57 -17.23 -1.63
N HIS A 34 -23.45 -17.54 -0.68
CA HIS A 34 -24.61 -16.70 -0.38
C HIS A 34 -24.24 -15.61 0.63
N ASN A 35 -24.88 -14.44 0.52
CA ASN A 35 -24.59 -13.24 1.30
C ASN A 35 -24.62 -13.51 2.82
N ASN A 36 -25.62 -14.24 3.30
CA ASN A 36 -25.78 -14.59 4.72
C ASN A 36 -24.66 -15.47 5.32
N ILE A 37 -23.86 -16.13 4.45
CA ILE A 37 -22.74 -17.00 4.87
C ILE A 37 -21.40 -16.32 4.62
N PHE A 38 -21.36 -15.34 3.72
CA PHE A 38 -20.13 -14.69 3.27
C PHE A 38 -19.33 -14.08 4.43
N ASN A 39 -19.96 -13.19 5.20
CA ASN A 39 -19.34 -12.57 6.37
C ASN A 39 -18.86 -13.59 7.41
N LYS A 40 -19.68 -14.60 7.73
CA LYS A 40 -19.29 -15.68 8.65
C LYS A 40 -18.07 -16.43 8.16
N LYS A 41 -17.97 -16.65 6.85
CA LYS A 41 -16.83 -17.35 6.22
C LYS A 41 -15.54 -16.54 6.33
N LEU A 42 -15.59 -15.24 6.08
CA LEU A 42 -14.43 -14.36 6.22
C LEU A 42 -13.93 -14.29 7.67
N GLN A 43 -14.84 -14.18 8.63
CA GLN A 43 -14.51 -14.22 10.06
C GLN A 43 -13.88 -15.55 10.49
N GLN A 44 -14.39 -16.69 9.99
CA GLN A 44 -13.79 -18.00 10.24
C GLN A 44 -12.36 -18.10 9.72
N ILE A 45 -12.09 -17.57 8.52
CA ILE A 45 -10.75 -17.56 7.92
C ILE A 45 -9.81 -16.73 8.79
N ARG A 46 -10.23 -15.51 9.17
CA ARG A 46 -9.49 -14.63 10.07
C ARG A 46 -9.13 -15.32 11.38
N THR A 47 -10.11 -15.89 12.06
CA THR A 47 -9.92 -16.57 13.36
C THR A 47 -8.92 -17.71 13.25
N ARG A 48 -9.04 -18.55 12.23
CA ARG A 48 -8.10 -19.67 12.03
C ARG A 48 -6.68 -19.24 11.71
N ILE A 49 -6.50 -18.11 11.00
CA ILE A 49 -5.16 -17.56 10.76
C ILE A 49 -4.59 -17.02 12.06
N LYS A 50 -5.40 -16.36 12.90
CA LYS A 50 -4.98 -15.85 14.23
C LYS A 50 -4.57 -16.97 15.18
N GLU A 51 -5.25 -18.13 15.13
CA GLU A 51 -4.96 -19.30 15.96
C GLU A 51 -3.80 -20.16 15.41
N ALA A 52 -3.36 -19.92 14.19
CA ALA A 52 -2.31 -20.71 13.57
C ALA A 52 -0.96 -20.50 14.27
N LYS A 53 -0.32 -21.60 14.65
CA LYS A 53 1.04 -21.58 15.21
C LYS A 53 2.05 -21.66 14.08
N VAL A 54 3.13 -20.88 14.21
CA VAL A 54 4.27 -20.92 13.28
C VAL A 54 5.32 -21.85 13.82
N ASP A 55 5.61 -22.93 13.07
CA ASP A 55 6.62 -23.93 13.50
C ASP A 55 7.99 -23.26 13.68
N GLY A 56 8.60 -23.49 14.84
CA GLY A 56 9.86 -22.87 15.23
C GLY A 56 9.75 -21.46 15.84
N TYR A 57 8.55 -20.86 15.89
CA TYR A 57 8.34 -19.50 16.40
C TYR A 57 7.11 -19.40 17.29
N SER A 58 7.19 -19.88 18.50
CA SER A 58 6.04 -19.97 19.45
C SER A 58 5.45 -18.60 19.85
N LYS A 59 6.19 -17.49 19.70
CA LYS A 59 5.75 -16.13 20.07
C LYS A 59 5.17 -15.32 18.93
N ILE A 60 5.23 -15.80 17.67
CA ILE A 60 4.68 -15.05 16.53
C ILE A 60 3.18 -15.32 16.42
N ARG A 61 2.37 -14.26 16.55
CA ARG A 61 0.93 -14.29 16.26
C ARG A 61 0.72 -13.79 14.84
N LEU A 62 0.00 -14.58 14.03
CA LEU A 62 -0.39 -14.17 12.68
C LEU A 62 -1.67 -13.34 12.75
N SER A 63 -1.74 -12.28 11.95
CA SER A 63 -2.96 -11.50 11.74
C SER A 63 -3.18 -11.26 10.25
N VAL A 64 -4.42 -11.12 9.83
CA VAL A 64 -4.80 -10.82 8.45
C VAL A 64 -5.93 -9.80 8.43
N SER A 65 -5.78 -8.73 7.66
CA SER A 65 -6.86 -7.81 7.32
C SER A 65 -7.53 -8.29 6.03
N ILE A 66 -8.85 -8.33 6.01
CA ILE A 66 -9.64 -8.89 4.91
C ILE A 66 -10.64 -7.83 4.44
N GLY A 67 -10.58 -7.48 3.15
CA GLY A 67 -11.64 -6.76 2.45
C GLY A 67 -12.49 -7.75 1.65
N GLY A 68 -13.80 -7.74 1.81
CA GLY A 68 -14.70 -8.68 1.15
C GLY A 68 -15.81 -7.99 0.38
N VAL A 69 -16.02 -8.40 -0.88
CA VAL A 69 -17.09 -7.91 -1.75
C VAL A 69 -17.88 -9.06 -2.37
N MET A 70 -19.17 -8.85 -2.55
CA MET A 70 -20.02 -9.71 -3.37
C MET A 70 -20.08 -9.15 -4.80
N THR A 71 -19.91 -10.01 -5.78
CA THR A 71 -19.91 -9.60 -7.20
C THR A 71 -21.28 -9.83 -7.84
N HIS A 72 -21.79 -8.83 -8.58
CA HIS A 72 -23.04 -8.90 -9.33
C HIS A 72 -22.80 -8.27 -10.71
N ASN A 73 -22.68 -9.10 -11.76
CA ASN A 73 -22.55 -8.68 -13.16
C ASN A 73 -21.49 -7.59 -13.41
N GLU A 74 -20.33 -7.69 -12.78
CA GLU A 74 -19.20 -6.77 -12.94
C GLU A 74 -17.92 -7.51 -13.30
N THR A 75 -16.90 -6.79 -13.73
CA THR A 75 -15.58 -7.36 -14.03
C THR A 75 -14.85 -7.75 -12.75
N ILE A 76 -13.98 -8.75 -12.83
CA ILE A 76 -13.14 -9.19 -11.71
C ILE A 76 -12.26 -8.04 -11.22
N GLU A 77 -11.77 -7.19 -12.12
CA GLU A 77 -10.94 -6.02 -11.81
C GLU A 77 -11.72 -5.01 -10.95
N SER A 78 -12.99 -4.75 -11.26
CA SER A 78 -13.86 -3.87 -10.47
C SER A 78 -14.08 -4.43 -9.06
N ALA A 79 -14.39 -5.72 -8.95
CA ALA A 79 -14.58 -6.38 -7.67
C ALA A 79 -13.30 -6.41 -6.84
N MET A 80 -12.15 -6.68 -7.46
CA MET A 80 -10.84 -6.65 -6.80
C MET A 80 -10.51 -5.26 -6.27
N TYR A 81 -10.78 -4.21 -7.05
CA TYR A 81 -10.58 -2.84 -6.62
C TYR A 81 -11.39 -2.49 -5.36
N ARG A 82 -12.69 -2.87 -5.33
CA ARG A 82 -13.55 -2.65 -4.16
C ARG A 82 -13.07 -3.45 -2.95
N ALA A 83 -12.68 -4.72 -3.15
CA ALA A 83 -12.14 -5.56 -2.08
C ALA A 83 -10.82 -5.00 -1.50
N ASP A 84 -9.93 -4.47 -2.36
CA ASP A 84 -8.68 -3.86 -1.94
C ASP A 84 -8.92 -2.58 -1.11
N LYS A 85 -9.86 -1.74 -1.51
CA LYS A 85 -10.28 -0.56 -0.74
C LYS A 85 -10.76 -0.95 0.67
N LEU A 86 -11.61 -1.96 0.78
CA LEU A 86 -12.10 -2.47 2.06
C LEU A 86 -10.98 -3.13 2.89
N MET A 87 -10.02 -3.80 2.26
CA MET A 87 -8.85 -4.36 2.94
C MET A 87 -7.93 -3.26 3.51
N LEU A 88 -7.73 -2.17 2.76
CA LEU A 88 -6.98 -1.00 3.24
C LEU A 88 -7.70 -0.34 4.41
N GLN A 89 -9.02 -0.22 4.34
CA GLN A 89 -9.84 0.25 5.45
C GLN A 89 -9.73 -0.66 6.68
N ALA A 90 -9.73 -1.99 6.48
CA ALA A 90 -9.48 -2.95 7.55
C ALA A 90 -8.06 -2.82 8.16
N LYS A 91 -7.06 -2.46 7.36
CA LYS A 91 -5.69 -2.18 7.83
C LYS A 91 -5.59 -0.87 8.61
N SER A 92 -6.33 0.17 8.21
CA SER A 92 -6.30 1.51 8.84
C SER A 92 -7.12 1.58 10.12
N GLN A 93 -8.26 0.88 10.20
CA GLN A 93 -9.12 0.87 11.38
C GLN A 93 -8.54 0.01 12.50
N GLN A 94 -8.14 -1.21 12.19
CA GLN A 94 -7.45 -2.10 13.13
C GLN A 94 -6.79 -3.24 12.36
N LYS A 95 -5.47 -3.43 12.49
CA LYS A 95 -4.78 -4.58 11.89
C LYS A 95 -5.47 -5.90 12.29
N GLY A 96 -5.87 -6.67 11.29
CA GLY A 96 -6.50 -7.97 11.50
C GLY A 96 -8.03 -7.96 11.54
N MET A 97 -8.70 -6.95 10.98
CA MET A 97 -10.15 -6.89 10.82
C MET A 97 -10.64 -7.48 9.50
N VAL A 98 -11.96 -7.74 9.45
CA VAL A 98 -12.72 -8.06 8.24
C VAL A 98 -13.67 -6.91 7.97
N VAL A 99 -13.57 -6.27 6.81
CA VAL A 99 -14.48 -5.22 6.34
C VAL A 99 -15.14 -5.70 5.06
N THR A 100 -16.47 -5.55 4.98
CA THR A 100 -17.28 -5.89 3.80
C THR A 100 -18.20 -4.72 3.47
N GLU A 101 -18.74 -4.68 2.27
CA GLU A 101 -19.64 -3.61 1.83
C GLU A 101 -20.89 -3.47 2.71
N GLU A 102 -21.38 -4.55 3.27
CA GLU A 102 -22.50 -4.52 4.22
C GLU A 102 -22.14 -3.79 5.53
N ASN A 103 -20.86 -3.72 5.88
CA ASN A 103 -20.37 -2.99 7.05
C ASN A 103 -19.94 -1.56 6.72
N GLU A 104 -19.73 -1.23 5.42
CA GLU A 104 -19.32 0.11 4.97
C GLU A 104 -20.51 1.07 4.80
N PHE A 105 -21.62 0.56 4.31
CA PHE A 105 -22.85 1.32 4.15
C PHE A 105 -23.84 0.90 5.25
N GLY A 106 -23.97 1.76 6.25
CA GLY A 106 -25.21 1.78 7.02
C GLY A 106 -26.34 2.03 6.03
N VAL A 107 -26.91 0.97 5.48
CA VAL A 107 -28.14 1.03 4.69
C VAL A 107 -29.19 1.62 5.61
N ILE A 108 -29.68 2.80 5.23
CA ILE A 108 -30.90 3.36 5.78
C ILE A 108 -32.05 2.49 5.21
N ASP A 109 -32.29 1.36 5.82
CA ASP A 109 -33.56 0.66 5.73
C ASP A 109 -34.25 0.84 7.09
N ASN A 110 -35.34 1.60 7.04
CA ASN A 110 -36.30 1.67 8.11
C ASN A 110 -36.85 0.27 8.38
N GLU A 111 -36.40 -0.33 9.47
CA GLU A 111 -37.09 -1.17 10.44
C GLU A 111 -36.05 -2.06 11.17
N SER A 112 -35.82 -1.70 12.44
CA SER A 112 -34.89 -2.27 13.43
C SER A 112 -33.46 -1.70 13.39
N GLU A 113 -33.33 -0.44 13.81
CA GLU A 113 -32.08 0.15 14.29
C GLU A 113 -31.59 -0.59 15.54
N VAL A 114 -30.64 -1.51 15.40
CA VAL A 114 -29.59 -1.65 16.41
C VAL A 114 -28.49 -0.69 15.98
N LYS A 115 -28.62 0.58 16.33
CA LYS A 115 -27.50 1.55 16.32
C LYS A 115 -26.36 0.88 17.08
N ASP A 116 -25.21 0.68 16.42
CA ASP A 116 -23.97 0.36 17.11
C ASP A 116 -23.68 1.59 18.00
N ARG A 117 -24.12 1.54 19.27
CA ARG A 117 -24.00 2.65 20.20
C ARG A 117 -22.52 2.86 20.47
N GLN A 118 -22.10 4.11 20.44
CA GLN A 118 -20.73 4.48 20.82
C GLN A 118 -20.45 3.99 22.24
N ARG A 119 -19.26 3.45 22.48
CA ARG A 119 -18.87 2.80 23.73
C ARG A 119 -18.13 3.77 24.62
N VAL A 120 -18.66 3.97 25.81
CA VAL A 120 -18.05 4.77 26.88
C VAL A 120 -17.53 3.82 27.95
N LEU A 121 -16.23 3.81 28.19
CA LEU A 121 -15.64 3.09 29.32
C LEU A 121 -15.59 4.00 30.54
N VAL A 122 -16.26 3.61 31.62
CA VAL A 122 -16.30 4.30 32.91
C VAL A 122 -15.42 3.56 33.91
N VAL A 123 -14.37 4.23 34.38
CA VAL A 123 -13.36 3.66 35.28
C VAL A 123 -13.35 4.45 36.59
N ASP A 124 -13.77 3.84 37.66
CA ASP A 124 -13.88 4.46 39.02
C ASP A 124 -13.98 3.33 40.05
N ASP A 125 -13.31 3.38 41.16
CA ASP A 125 -13.39 2.34 42.21
C ASP A 125 -14.73 2.36 42.93
N SER A 126 -15.38 3.53 43.06
CA SER A 126 -16.69 3.70 43.67
C SER A 126 -17.82 3.17 42.79
N TYR A 127 -18.49 2.13 43.22
CA TYR A 127 -19.70 1.61 42.59
C TYR A 127 -20.76 2.69 42.35
N MET A 128 -20.96 3.59 43.34
CA MET A 128 -21.94 4.66 43.24
C MET A 128 -21.61 5.66 42.11
N ASN A 129 -20.34 6.02 41.94
CA ASN A 129 -19.91 6.93 40.87
C ASN A 129 -20.14 6.28 39.51
N ARG A 130 -19.75 5.02 39.34
CA ARG A 130 -20.04 4.28 38.10
C ARG A 130 -21.50 4.23 37.77
N MET A 131 -22.37 3.99 38.78
CA MET A 131 -23.82 4.00 38.58
C MET A 131 -24.35 5.36 38.16
N ILE A 132 -23.90 6.46 38.75
CA ILE A 132 -24.35 7.80 38.42
C ILE A 132 -23.94 8.12 36.95
N LEU A 133 -22.69 7.87 36.57
CA LEU A 133 -22.21 8.12 35.22
C LEU A 133 -22.92 7.23 34.19
N THR A 134 -23.14 5.97 34.53
CA THR A 134 -23.93 5.05 33.70
C THR A 134 -25.34 5.57 33.48
N GLU A 135 -26.03 6.03 34.53
CA GLU A 135 -27.39 6.55 34.42
C GLU A 135 -27.48 7.81 33.56
N ILE A 136 -26.46 8.69 33.63
CA ILE A 136 -26.38 9.90 32.80
C ILE A 136 -26.21 9.56 31.30
N LEU A 137 -25.48 8.50 30.96
CA LEU A 137 -25.01 8.25 29.60
C LEU A 137 -25.70 7.09 28.87
N LYS A 138 -26.33 6.16 29.60
CA LYS A 138 -26.89 4.92 29.02
C LYS A 138 -27.99 5.11 27.97
N SER A 139 -28.64 6.27 27.93
CA SER A 139 -29.68 6.56 26.93
C SER A 139 -29.12 6.54 25.50
N ASP A 140 -27.89 7.08 25.32
CA ASP A 140 -27.28 7.32 24.01
C ASP A 140 -26.07 6.45 23.74
N TYR A 141 -25.43 5.91 24.79
CA TYR A 141 -24.16 5.18 24.71
C TYR A 141 -24.25 3.75 25.27
N GLU A 142 -23.39 2.86 24.77
CA GLU A 142 -23.10 1.57 25.39
C GLU A 142 -22.05 1.79 26.49
N ILE A 143 -22.38 1.48 27.74
CA ILE A 143 -21.49 1.74 28.87
C ILE A 143 -20.79 0.45 29.29
N ILE A 144 -19.47 0.52 29.33
CA ILE A 144 -18.61 -0.52 29.90
C ILE A 144 -18.05 0.04 31.21
N ASN A 145 -18.09 -0.76 32.26
CA ASN A 145 -17.61 -0.33 33.60
C ASN A 145 -16.34 -1.09 33.97
N ALA A 146 -15.39 -0.40 34.57
CA ALA A 146 -14.20 -0.97 35.21
C ALA A 146 -14.09 -0.44 36.66
N ALA A 147 -13.77 -1.31 37.59
CA ALA A 147 -13.66 -0.96 39.01
C ALA A 147 -12.19 -0.65 39.43
N SER A 148 -11.22 -0.80 38.55
CA SER A 148 -9.81 -0.52 38.81
C SER A 148 -9.06 -0.16 37.53
N GLY A 149 -7.81 0.35 37.67
CA GLY A 149 -6.94 0.62 36.53
C GLY A 149 -6.55 -0.65 35.75
N GLU A 150 -6.34 -1.77 36.45
CA GLU A 150 -6.00 -3.06 35.84
C GLU A 150 -7.15 -3.56 34.96
N GLU A 151 -8.39 -3.53 35.46
CA GLU A 151 -9.59 -3.91 34.68
C GLU A 151 -9.77 -2.98 33.46
N CYS A 152 -9.49 -1.68 33.61
CA CYS A 152 -9.48 -0.74 32.53
C CYS A 152 -8.53 -1.18 31.39
N LEU A 153 -7.29 -1.55 31.72
CA LEU A 153 -6.33 -1.99 30.73
C LEU A 153 -6.74 -3.29 30.03
N GLU A 154 -7.30 -4.26 30.77
CA GLU A 154 -7.83 -5.49 30.18
C GLU A 154 -8.94 -5.19 29.15
N ILE A 155 -9.82 -4.25 29.48
CA ILE A 155 -10.91 -3.82 28.59
C ILE A 155 -10.34 -3.10 27.36
N ILE A 156 -9.35 -2.22 27.52
CA ILE A 156 -8.70 -1.53 26.39
C ILE A 156 -7.99 -2.56 25.48
N GLU A 157 -7.28 -3.54 26.04
CA GLU A 157 -6.64 -4.60 25.25
C GLU A 157 -7.66 -5.45 24.47
N LYS A 158 -8.84 -5.67 25.03
CA LYS A 158 -9.90 -6.45 24.42
C LYS A 158 -10.60 -5.72 23.28
N TYR A 159 -10.96 -4.46 23.49
CA TYR A 159 -11.79 -3.68 22.56
C TYR A 159 -10.99 -2.73 21.67
N GLY A 160 -9.78 -2.28 22.10
CA GLY A 160 -8.94 -1.35 21.36
C GLY A 160 -9.68 -0.06 20.99
N THR A 161 -9.54 0.37 19.74
CA THR A 161 -10.22 1.55 19.19
C THR A 161 -11.75 1.38 19.05
N GLY A 162 -12.31 0.26 19.47
CA GLY A 162 -13.75 0.08 19.62
C GLY A 162 -14.34 0.78 20.85
N ILE A 163 -13.49 1.40 21.70
CA ILE A 163 -13.90 2.31 22.78
C ILE A 163 -13.83 3.74 22.21
N ASP A 164 -14.94 4.47 22.31
CA ASP A 164 -15.01 5.84 21.76
C ASP A 164 -14.52 6.90 22.75
N ILE A 165 -14.59 6.63 24.05
CA ILE A 165 -14.10 7.53 25.10
C ILE A 165 -13.93 6.79 26.42
N ILE A 166 -12.98 7.22 27.24
CA ILE A 166 -12.77 6.74 28.61
C ILE A 166 -13.06 7.88 29.59
N LEU A 167 -13.90 7.59 30.59
CA LEU A 167 -14.05 8.43 31.78
C LEU A 167 -13.25 7.76 32.90
N LEU A 168 -12.15 8.40 33.32
CA LEU A 168 -11.13 7.82 34.20
C LEU A 168 -11.02 8.56 35.52
N ASP A 169 -11.27 7.89 36.64
CA ASP A 169 -10.92 8.45 37.95
C ASP A 169 -9.40 8.47 38.15
N ILE A 170 -8.92 9.53 38.81
CA ILE A 170 -7.49 9.67 39.13
C ILE A 170 -7.15 8.81 40.35
N VAL A 171 -7.97 8.83 41.40
CA VAL A 171 -7.66 8.21 42.70
C VAL A 171 -8.35 6.89 42.81
N MET A 172 -7.63 5.82 42.57
CA MET A 172 -8.11 4.44 42.71
C MET A 172 -7.09 3.60 43.49
N PRO A 173 -7.54 2.61 44.28
CA PRO A 173 -6.65 1.62 44.92
C PRO A 173 -5.91 0.78 43.85
N GLY A 174 -4.66 0.46 44.12
CA GLY A 174 -3.83 -0.29 43.15
C GLY A 174 -3.28 0.63 42.07
N MET A 175 -3.63 0.39 40.82
CA MET A 175 -3.23 1.21 39.68
C MET A 175 -4.08 2.49 39.64
N ASP A 176 -3.44 3.66 39.81
CA ASP A 176 -4.11 4.97 39.72
C ASP A 176 -4.36 5.42 38.27
N GLY A 177 -5.16 6.49 38.10
CA GLY A 177 -5.47 7.01 36.77
C GLY A 177 -4.26 7.53 36.00
N PHE A 178 -3.21 8.02 36.65
CA PHE A 178 -1.99 8.45 35.99
C PHE A 178 -1.16 7.27 35.50
N GLU A 179 -1.15 6.15 36.21
CA GLU A 179 -0.50 4.91 35.77
C GLU A 179 -1.22 4.34 34.54
N VAL A 180 -2.55 4.38 34.51
CA VAL A 180 -3.33 4.02 33.30
C VAL A 180 -2.96 4.91 32.11
N LEU A 181 -2.91 6.24 32.30
CA LEU A 181 -2.52 7.19 31.26
C LEU A 181 -1.10 6.95 30.76
N ASN A 182 -0.16 6.65 31.66
CA ASN A 182 1.23 6.34 31.31
C ASN A 182 1.30 5.08 30.44
N TYR A 183 0.53 4.04 30.77
CA TYR A 183 0.43 2.84 29.96
C TYR A 183 -0.17 3.12 28.57
N MET A 184 -1.23 3.93 28.51
CA MET A 184 -1.86 4.34 27.25
C MET A 184 -0.88 5.15 26.37
N ASN A 185 -0.09 6.05 26.94
CA ASN A 185 0.95 6.80 26.22
C ASN A 185 2.05 5.91 25.66
N ASN A 186 2.55 4.98 26.47
CA ASN A 186 3.62 4.04 26.04
C ASN A 186 3.17 3.12 24.89
N ASN A 187 1.87 2.92 24.73
CA ASN A 187 1.28 2.09 23.66
C ASN A 187 0.60 2.93 22.57
N ASN A 188 0.74 4.27 22.57
CA ASN A 188 0.11 5.23 21.65
C ASN A 188 -1.44 5.18 21.61
N TRP A 189 -2.09 4.64 22.62
CA TRP A 189 -3.55 4.57 22.67
C TRP A 189 -4.22 5.90 23.01
N ILE A 190 -3.51 6.81 23.64
CA ILE A 190 -4.02 8.13 24.01
C ILE A 190 -4.33 9.01 22.77
N GLU A 191 -3.67 8.75 21.64
CA GLU A 191 -3.92 9.45 20.38
C GLU A 191 -5.24 9.01 19.72
N ASP A 192 -5.61 7.75 19.94
CA ASP A 192 -6.77 7.13 19.29
C ASP A 192 -8.02 7.11 20.18
N ILE A 193 -7.86 7.03 21.50
CA ILE A 193 -8.95 6.92 22.48
C ILE A 193 -8.94 8.12 23.41
N PRO A 194 -9.88 9.07 23.27
CA PRO A 194 -9.95 10.24 24.15
C PRO A 194 -10.23 9.84 25.59
N VAL A 195 -9.57 10.52 26.52
CA VAL A 195 -9.77 10.34 27.96
C VAL A 195 -10.29 11.62 28.58
N ILE A 196 -11.37 11.53 29.35
CA ILE A 196 -11.81 12.58 30.27
C ILE A 196 -11.48 12.12 31.69
N LEU A 197 -10.66 12.89 32.38
CA LEU A 197 -10.38 12.60 33.78
C LEU A 197 -11.51 13.07 34.69
N ILE A 198 -11.74 12.30 35.74
CA ILE A 198 -12.70 12.60 36.80
C ILE A 198 -11.96 12.68 38.11
N SER A 199 -12.18 13.73 38.90
CA SER A 199 -11.54 13.87 40.21
C SER A 199 -12.33 14.75 41.19
N SER A 200 -12.16 14.48 42.45
CA SER A 200 -12.60 15.36 43.56
C SER A 200 -11.54 16.38 43.95
N GLU A 201 -10.31 16.25 43.41
CA GLU A 201 -9.22 17.16 43.74
C GLU A 201 -9.13 18.31 42.73
N ASP A 202 -9.41 19.52 43.17
CA ASP A 202 -9.31 20.78 42.37
C ASP A 202 -7.88 21.37 42.37
N SER A 203 -6.85 20.56 42.66
CA SER A 203 -5.51 21.10 42.64
C SER A 203 -5.06 21.37 41.20
N ASN A 204 -4.74 22.61 40.87
CA ASN A 204 -4.22 23.04 39.57
C ASN A 204 -3.02 22.19 39.09
N GLN A 205 -2.34 21.55 40.01
CA GLN A 205 -1.17 20.73 39.73
C GLN A 205 -1.55 19.37 39.10
N TYR A 206 -2.61 18.73 39.58
CA TYR A 206 -3.12 17.46 39.00
C TYR A 206 -3.74 17.71 37.62
N ILE A 207 -4.51 18.76 37.46
CA ILE A 207 -5.12 19.13 36.18
C ILE A 207 -4.05 19.40 35.12
N ARG A 208 -3.00 20.16 35.48
CA ARG A 208 -1.91 20.46 34.57
C ARG A 208 -1.18 19.20 34.13
N ARG A 209 -0.83 18.33 35.08
CA ARG A 209 -0.16 17.04 34.80
C ARG A 209 -1.01 16.16 33.86
N ALA A 210 -2.32 16.14 34.07
CA ALA A 210 -3.24 15.39 33.22
C ALA A 210 -3.20 15.85 31.76
N TYR A 211 -3.28 17.16 31.52
CA TYR A 211 -3.18 17.71 30.17
C TYR A 211 -1.80 17.46 29.53
N GLU A 212 -0.71 17.53 30.30
CA GLU A 212 0.64 17.19 29.82
C GLU A 212 0.73 15.71 29.37
N MET A 213 -0.09 14.84 29.96
CA MET A 213 -0.19 13.42 29.57
C MET A 213 -1.19 13.15 28.43
N GLY A 214 -1.78 14.19 27.81
CA GLY A 214 -2.63 14.03 26.62
C GLY A 214 -4.13 13.82 26.90
N VAL A 215 -4.60 14.10 28.12
CA VAL A 215 -6.02 14.00 28.46
C VAL A 215 -6.82 15.05 27.68
N SER A 216 -7.97 14.65 27.17
CA SER A 216 -8.81 15.50 26.32
C SER A 216 -9.62 16.52 27.11
N ASP A 217 -10.07 16.16 28.31
CA ASP A 217 -10.86 17.04 29.18
C ASP A 217 -10.83 16.55 30.64
N TYR A 218 -11.42 17.34 31.53
CA TYR A 218 -11.47 17.07 32.97
C TYR A 218 -12.88 17.39 33.52
N ILE A 219 -13.38 16.57 34.44
CA ILE A 219 -14.66 16.75 35.14
C ILE A 219 -14.44 16.70 36.65
N SER A 220 -14.85 17.78 37.35
CA SER A 220 -14.81 17.83 38.83
C SER A 220 -16.05 17.18 39.46
N ARG A 221 -15.87 16.66 40.65
CA ARG A 221 -16.98 16.23 41.53
C ARG A 221 -17.43 17.41 42.45
N PRO A 222 -18.73 17.51 42.78
CA PRO A 222 -19.84 16.60 42.45
C PRO A 222 -20.29 16.72 40.99
N PHE A 223 -20.83 15.63 40.41
CA PHE A 223 -21.26 15.59 39.04
C PHE A 223 -22.48 16.45 38.74
N ASP A 224 -22.37 17.36 37.77
CA ASP A 224 -23.50 17.92 37.07
C ASP A 224 -23.80 17.05 35.84
N ALA A 225 -24.98 16.43 35.82
CA ALA A 225 -25.37 15.48 34.75
C ALA A 225 -25.33 16.12 33.36
N LYS A 226 -25.73 17.39 33.24
CA LYS A 226 -25.73 18.11 31.97
C LYS A 226 -24.30 18.43 31.51
N VAL A 227 -23.42 18.78 32.43
CA VAL A 227 -22.00 19.06 32.12
C VAL A 227 -21.29 17.78 31.68
N VAL A 228 -21.45 16.68 32.42
CA VAL A 228 -20.88 15.37 32.06
C VAL A 228 -21.33 14.95 30.65
N TYR A 229 -22.64 14.96 30.41
CA TYR A 229 -23.19 14.60 29.10
C TYR A 229 -22.64 15.46 27.95
N GLN A 230 -22.60 16.79 28.14
CA GLN A 230 -22.10 17.70 27.08
C GLN A 230 -20.60 17.54 26.81
N ARG A 231 -19.78 17.32 27.85
CA ARG A 231 -18.33 17.08 27.65
C ARG A 231 -18.07 15.78 26.90
N VAL A 232 -18.73 14.69 27.29
CA VAL A 232 -18.66 13.40 26.59
C VAL A 232 -19.09 13.54 25.11
N LEU A 233 -20.26 14.15 24.88
CA LEU A 233 -20.80 14.39 23.54
C LEU A 233 -19.85 15.21 22.66
N ASN A 234 -19.31 16.31 23.20
CA ASN A 234 -18.41 17.20 22.45
C ASN A 234 -17.08 16.53 22.13
N THR A 235 -16.51 15.79 23.08
CA THR A 235 -15.25 15.07 22.89
C THR A 235 -15.42 13.96 21.85
N ILE A 236 -16.46 13.16 21.94
CA ILE A 236 -16.76 12.11 20.94
C ILE A 236 -16.94 12.73 19.55
N LYS A 237 -17.73 13.82 19.42
CA LYS A 237 -17.93 14.52 18.15
C LYS A 237 -16.63 15.06 17.56
N LEU A 238 -15.74 15.61 18.38
CA LEU A 238 -14.45 16.14 17.95
C LEU A 238 -13.57 15.03 17.37
N TYR A 239 -13.41 13.93 18.10
CA TYR A 239 -12.60 12.79 17.67
C TYR A 239 -13.20 12.07 16.45
N ALA A 240 -14.51 11.91 16.39
CA ALA A 240 -15.19 11.37 15.20
C ALA A 240 -14.94 12.23 13.96
N LYS A 241 -14.98 13.57 14.10
CA LYS A 241 -14.66 14.49 13.01
C LYS A 241 -13.20 14.40 12.60
N GLN A 242 -12.27 14.28 13.53
CA GLN A 242 -10.84 14.12 13.27
C GLN A 242 -10.55 12.81 12.52
N ARG A 243 -11.10 11.68 12.98
CA ARG A 243 -10.98 10.38 12.30
C ARG A 243 -11.53 10.45 10.88
N ARG A 244 -12.69 11.08 10.69
CA ARG A 244 -13.28 11.28 9.34
C ARG A 244 -12.37 12.11 8.42
N LEU A 245 -11.74 13.17 8.94
CA LEU A 245 -10.80 13.98 8.16
C LEU A 245 -9.55 13.20 7.77
N ILE A 246 -8.99 12.42 8.68
CA ILE A 246 -7.82 11.56 8.41
C ILE A 246 -8.17 10.55 7.30
N ASN A 247 -9.32 9.88 7.39
CA ASN A 247 -9.76 8.93 6.38
C ASN A 247 -9.94 9.60 5.01
N LEU A 248 -10.59 10.77 4.95
CA LEU A 248 -10.76 11.52 3.70
C LEU A 248 -9.42 11.93 3.08
N ILE A 249 -8.46 12.38 3.89
CA ILE A 249 -7.11 12.74 3.41
C ILE A 249 -6.40 11.48 2.88
N THR A 250 -6.48 10.37 3.60
CA THR A 250 -5.87 9.09 3.19
C THR A 250 -6.45 8.61 1.86
N ASP A 251 -7.77 8.65 1.70
CA ASP A 251 -8.45 8.30 0.46
C ASP A 251 -8.03 9.21 -0.71
N GLN A 252 -7.97 10.53 -0.47
CA GLN A 252 -7.54 11.48 -1.50
C GLN A 252 -6.08 11.28 -1.92
N VAL A 253 -5.18 11.02 -0.98
CA VAL A 253 -3.77 10.72 -1.27
C VAL A 253 -3.66 9.45 -2.11
N TYR A 254 -4.38 8.40 -1.73
CA TYR A 254 -4.41 7.13 -2.45
C TYR A 254 -4.92 7.29 -3.90
N GLU A 255 -6.07 7.94 -4.08
CA GLU A 255 -6.63 8.19 -5.43
C GLU A 255 -5.69 9.05 -6.29
N LYS A 256 -5.04 10.07 -5.70
CA LYS A 256 -4.06 10.89 -6.39
C LYS A 256 -2.85 10.07 -6.86
N GLU A 257 -2.30 9.22 -6.00
CA GLU A 257 -1.18 8.33 -6.35
C GLU A 257 -1.55 7.34 -7.46
N LYS A 258 -2.73 6.75 -7.38
CA LYS A 258 -3.25 5.83 -8.39
C LYS A 258 -3.42 6.51 -9.74
N ASN A 259 -4.03 7.70 -9.76
CA ASN A 259 -4.21 8.48 -10.98
C ASN A 259 -2.88 8.87 -11.61
N ASN A 260 -1.89 9.28 -10.80
CA ASN A 260 -0.54 9.58 -11.27
C ASN A 260 0.12 8.36 -11.92
N LYS A 261 0.08 7.20 -11.28
CA LYS A 261 0.61 5.94 -11.84
C LYS A 261 -0.06 5.56 -13.15
N MET A 262 -1.38 5.69 -13.21
CA MET A 262 -2.15 5.41 -14.42
C MET A 262 -1.76 6.35 -15.56
N MET A 263 -1.67 7.66 -15.32
CA MET A 263 -1.28 8.64 -16.34
C MET A 263 0.13 8.40 -16.86
N ILE A 264 1.10 8.16 -15.97
CA ILE A 264 2.47 7.82 -16.36
C ILE A 264 2.49 6.54 -17.20
N GLY A 265 1.75 5.52 -16.79
CA GLY A 265 1.62 4.26 -17.52
C GLY A 265 1.02 4.45 -18.93
N ILE A 266 -0.03 5.25 -19.06
CA ILE A 266 -0.64 5.58 -20.37
C ILE A 266 0.36 6.30 -21.28
N LEU A 267 1.04 7.33 -20.77
CA LEU A 267 2.04 8.06 -21.57
C LEU A 267 3.15 7.14 -22.07
N SER A 268 3.66 6.27 -21.21
CA SER A 268 4.70 5.32 -21.59
C SER A 268 4.20 4.29 -22.59
N GLN A 269 2.96 3.79 -22.44
CA GLN A 269 2.36 2.88 -23.42
C GLN A 269 2.18 3.54 -24.81
N ILE A 270 1.83 4.83 -24.87
CA ILE A 270 1.73 5.55 -26.15
C ILE A 270 3.09 5.57 -26.87
N VAL A 271 4.19 5.80 -26.13
CA VAL A 271 5.54 5.78 -26.69
C VAL A 271 5.93 4.38 -27.15
N GLU A 272 5.65 3.36 -26.36
CA GLU A 272 5.94 1.98 -26.69
C GLU A 272 5.11 1.43 -27.85
N PHE A 273 3.84 1.83 -27.96
CA PHE A 273 2.99 1.46 -29.08
C PHE A 273 3.61 1.88 -30.41
N ARG A 274 4.23 3.06 -30.46
CA ARG A 274 4.97 3.54 -31.62
C ARG A 274 6.23 2.70 -31.93
N ASN A 275 6.79 2.05 -30.92
CA ASN A 275 8.03 1.27 -30.99
C ASN A 275 7.78 -0.24 -31.20
N SER A 276 6.54 -0.65 -31.52
CA SER A 276 6.13 -2.05 -31.69
C SER A 276 6.49 -2.95 -30.47
N LYS A 277 6.74 -2.35 -29.30
CA LYS A 277 6.97 -3.06 -28.04
C LYS A 277 5.61 -3.39 -27.39
N SER A 278 5.54 -4.47 -26.66
CA SER A 278 4.34 -4.83 -25.90
C SER A 278 4.30 -4.00 -24.62
N GLY A 279 3.13 -3.50 -24.20
CA GLY A 279 2.95 -2.75 -22.94
C GLY A 279 3.36 -3.51 -21.66
N MET A 280 3.92 -4.71 -21.79
CA MET A 280 4.54 -5.49 -20.72
C MET A 280 5.91 -4.93 -20.32
N HIS A 281 6.66 -4.31 -21.26
CA HIS A 281 7.99 -3.77 -21.01
C HIS A 281 7.98 -2.73 -19.87
N VAL A 282 7.11 -1.73 -19.95
CA VAL A 282 6.95 -0.70 -18.90
C VAL A 282 6.73 -1.31 -17.52
N ARG A 283 5.85 -2.30 -17.44
CA ARG A 283 5.55 -2.99 -16.19
C ARG A 283 6.75 -3.76 -15.66
N ASN A 284 7.44 -4.48 -16.53
CA ASN A 284 8.61 -5.27 -16.18
C ASN A 284 9.73 -4.38 -15.65
N ILE A 285 10.03 -3.27 -16.35
CA ILE A 285 11.04 -2.27 -15.90
C ILE A 285 10.70 -1.74 -14.52
N SER A 286 9.46 -1.29 -14.29
CA SER A 286 9.03 -0.79 -12.98
C SER A 286 9.16 -1.85 -11.88
N THR A 287 8.78 -3.10 -12.18
CA THR A 287 8.86 -4.22 -11.22
C THR A 287 10.32 -4.54 -10.88
N LEU A 288 11.18 -4.69 -11.89
CA LEU A 288 12.61 -4.98 -11.71
C LEU A 288 13.33 -3.85 -10.95
N THR A 289 13.05 -2.60 -11.32
CA THR A 289 13.57 -1.42 -10.62
C THR A 289 13.20 -1.46 -9.14
N GLY A 290 11.93 -1.76 -8.81
CA GLY A 290 11.46 -1.90 -7.43
C GLY A 290 12.18 -3.00 -6.66
N MET A 291 12.36 -4.18 -7.28
CA MET A 291 13.07 -5.32 -6.66
C MET A 291 14.54 -5.01 -6.38
N LEU A 292 15.23 -4.36 -7.34
CA LEU A 292 16.62 -3.93 -7.16
C LEU A 292 16.76 -2.88 -6.07
N LEU A 293 15.82 -1.92 -5.99
CA LEU A 293 15.77 -0.90 -4.94
C LEU A 293 15.54 -1.50 -3.55
N GLU A 294 14.65 -2.48 -3.43
CA GLU A 294 14.44 -3.20 -2.16
C GLU A 294 15.72 -3.92 -1.71
N LYS A 295 16.46 -4.48 -2.67
CA LYS A 295 17.66 -5.26 -2.37
C LYS A 295 18.86 -4.39 -2.02
N ILE A 296 19.09 -3.32 -2.76
CA ILE A 296 20.25 -2.44 -2.53
C ILE A 296 20.19 -1.74 -1.17
N VAL A 297 18.99 -1.34 -0.71
CA VAL A 297 18.78 -0.74 0.62
C VAL A 297 19.15 -1.71 1.77
N GLN A 298 18.99 -3.02 1.54
CA GLN A 298 19.41 -4.04 2.52
C GLN A 298 20.93 -4.21 2.59
N LYS A 299 21.65 -3.84 1.52
CA LYS A 299 23.10 -4.04 1.40
C LYS A 299 23.93 -2.81 1.76
N THR A 300 23.40 -1.61 1.55
CA THR A 300 24.19 -0.39 1.74
C THR A 300 23.33 0.86 1.96
N ASP A 301 23.81 1.75 2.80
CA ASP A 301 23.25 3.10 2.99
C ASP A 301 23.93 4.16 2.10
N LYS A 302 24.93 3.78 1.29
CA LYS A 302 25.74 4.68 0.46
C LYS A 302 24.93 5.68 -0.35
N TYR A 303 23.76 5.27 -0.86
CA TYR A 303 22.97 6.08 -1.80
C TYR A 303 21.81 6.84 -1.17
N TYR A 304 21.62 6.73 0.16
CA TYR A 304 20.54 7.40 0.90
C TYR A 304 19.17 7.27 0.22
N LEU A 305 18.77 6.03 -0.08
CA LEU A 305 17.54 5.71 -0.79
C LEU A 305 16.32 5.70 0.17
N SER A 306 15.86 6.90 0.55
CA SER A 306 14.61 7.05 1.31
C SER A 306 13.43 6.42 0.58
N TRP A 307 12.33 6.17 1.30
CA TRP A 307 11.11 5.65 0.67
C TRP A 307 10.63 6.53 -0.50
N SER A 308 10.63 7.85 -0.33
CA SER A 308 10.25 8.79 -1.38
C SER A 308 11.17 8.72 -2.59
N LYS A 309 12.50 8.62 -2.38
CA LYS A 309 13.45 8.52 -3.49
C LYS A 309 13.27 7.21 -4.27
N ARG A 310 13.03 6.10 -3.58
CA ARG A 310 12.70 4.81 -4.22
C ARG A 310 11.41 4.89 -5.04
N PHE A 311 10.39 5.56 -4.50
CA PHE A 311 9.15 5.82 -5.19
C PHE A 311 9.36 6.62 -6.49
N TYR A 312 10.17 7.70 -6.45
CA TYR A 312 10.46 8.50 -7.64
C TYR A 312 11.27 7.72 -8.68
N ILE A 313 12.22 6.90 -8.27
CA ILE A 313 13.00 6.05 -9.19
C ILE A 313 12.11 5.03 -9.88
N THR A 314 11.26 4.32 -9.11
CA THR A 314 10.35 3.31 -9.66
C THR A 314 9.34 3.92 -10.65
N ASN A 315 8.77 5.08 -10.34
CA ASN A 315 7.84 5.75 -11.26
C ASN A 315 8.56 6.44 -12.44
N GLY A 316 9.75 7.01 -12.22
CA GLY A 316 10.56 7.61 -13.27
C GLY A 316 11.11 6.59 -14.28
N SER A 317 11.35 5.34 -13.84
CA SER A 317 11.87 4.26 -14.72
C SER A 317 10.96 3.98 -15.91
N VAL A 318 9.66 4.19 -15.74
CA VAL A 318 8.64 4.01 -16.77
C VAL A 318 8.81 5.00 -17.94
N LEU A 319 9.45 6.14 -17.69
CA LEU A 319 9.65 7.22 -18.68
C LEU A 319 11.01 7.15 -19.39
N HIS A 320 11.89 6.17 -19.08
CA HIS A 320 13.27 6.13 -19.60
C HIS A 320 13.37 6.35 -21.11
N ASP A 321 12.43 5.82 -21.88
CA ASP A 321 12.36 5.82 -23.33
C ASP A 321 11.46 6.91 -23.94
N ILE A 322 10.96 7.90 -23.15
CA ILE A 322 9.98 8.90 -23.61
C ILE A 322 10.46 9.68 -24.83
N GLY A 323 11.75 9.93 -24.96
CA GLY A 323 12.34 10.64 -26.09
C GLY A 323 12.27 9.90 -27.42
N LYS A 324 12.00 8.62 -27.44
CA LYS A 324 11.78 7.82 -28.67
C LYS A 324 10.60 8.33 -29.50
N ILE A 325 9.70 9.10 -28.88
CA ILE A 325 8.59 9.74 -29.61
C ILE A 325 9.06 10.67 -30.73
N ALA A 326 10.24 11.26 -30.62
CA ALA A 326 10.81 12.16 -31.61
C ALA A 326 11.74 11.46 -32.62
N ILE A 327 12.04 10.19 -32.43
CA ILE A 327 12.90 9.45 -33.37
C ILE A 327 12.09 9.10 -34.64
N PRO A 328 12.67 9.32 -35.84
CA PRO A 328 12.02 8.98 -37.10
C PRO A 328 11.62 7.50 -37.17
N GLU A 329 10.41 7.22 -37.60
CA GLU A 329 9.82 5.86 -37.61
C GLU A 329 10.67 4.86 -38.44
N LYS A 330 11.25 5.34 -39.53
CA LYS A 330 12.16 4.54 -40.42
C LYS A 330 13.38 4.00 -39.68
N ILE A 331 13.84 4.73 -38.63
CA ILE A 331 14.98 4.33 -37.81
C ILE A 331 14.46 3.49 -36.63
N LEU A 332 13.41 3.97 -35.97
CA LEU A 332 12.83 3.33 -34.78
C LEU A 332 12.36 1.90 -35.05
N ASN A 333 11.68 1.67 -36.17
CA ASN A 333 11.09 0.38 -36.56
C ASN A 333 11.84 -0.30 -37.71
N LYS A 334 13.13 0.04 -37.93
CA LYS A 334 13.92 -0.55 -39.00
C LYS A 334 14.06 -2.07 -38.83
N PRO A 335 13.67 -2.87 -39.84
CA PRO A 335 13.90 -4.32 -39.81
C PRO A 335 15.40 -4.61 -40.06
N GLY A 336 16.16 -4.77 -38.98
CA GLY A 336 17.60 -5.12 -39.04
C GLY A 336 18.48 -4.18 -38.23
N LYS A 337 19.81 -4.28 -38.44
CA LYS A 337 20.78 -3.46 -37.71
C LYS A 337 20.76 -2.00 -38.24
N LEU A 338 20.85 -1.06 -37.31
CA LEU A 338 21.04 0.35 -37.66
C LEU A 338 22.43 0.59 -38.25
N THR A 339 22.53 1.53 -39.22
CA THR A 339 23.84 2.06 -39.64
C THR A 339 24.44 2.89 -38.50
N LYS A 340 25.70 3.29 -38.65
CA LYS A 340 26.36 4.16 -37.65
C LYS A 340 25.62 5.47 -37.49
N GLU A 341 25.22 6.08 -38.60
CA GLU A 341 24.48 7.36 -38.62
C GLU A 341 23.09 7.21 -37.99
N GLU A 342 22.38 6.16 -38.32
CA GLU A 342 21.07 5.87 -37.72
C GLU A 342 21.18 5.59 -36.23
N TYR A 343 22.26 4.92 -35.79
CA TYR A 343 22.53 4.68 -34.38
C TYR A 343 22.80 5.96 -33.60
N GLU A 344 23.55 6.94 -34.22
CA GLU A 344 23.72 8.25 -33.59
C GLU A 344 22.39 8.97 -33.41
N ILE A 345 21.50 8.94 -34.41
CA ILE A 345 20.16 9.50 -34.30
C ILE A 345 19.34 8.77 -33.21
N MET A 346 19.45 7.44 -33.12
CA MET A 346 18.78 6.68 -32.10
C MET A 346 19.22 7.09 -30.68
N LYS A 347 20.51 7.38 -30.47
CA LYS A 347 21.02 7.83 -29.16
C LYS A 347 20.44 9.17 -28.70
N GLU A 348 20.01 10.02 -29.66
CA GLU A 348 19.41 11.31 -29.30
C GLU A 348 18.15 11.21 -28.43
N HIS A 349 17.47 10.05 -28.38
CA HIS A 349 16.26 9.90 -27.56
C HIS A 349 16.53 10.24 -26.08
N THR A 350 17.74 9.99 -25.57
CA THR A 350 18.10 10.30 -24.19
C THR A 350 18.11 11.81 -23.92
N VAL A 351 18.73 12.58 -24.83
CA VAL A 351 18.82 14.05 -24.75
C VAL A 351 17.47 14.71 -25.04
N ILE A 352 16.74 14.18 -26.02
CA ILE A 352 15.43 14.70 -26.40
C ILE A 352 14.44 14.47 -25.26
N GLY A 353 14.42 13.27 -24.67
CA GLY A 353 13.55 12.95 -23.57
C GLY A 353 13.81 13.82 -22.34
N GLU A 354 15.06 14.05 -21.99
CA GLU A 354 15.43 15.00 -20.93
C GLU A 354 14.90 16.41 -21.24
N LYS A 355 15.10 16.91 -22.45
CA LYS A 355 14.57 18.23 -22.87
C LYS A 355 13.06 18.29 -22.76
N MET A 356 12.34 17.24 -23.15
CA MET A 356 10.89 17.18 -23.03
C MET A 356 10.44 17.34 -21.59
N LEU A 357 11.09 16.64 -20.66
CA LEU A 357 10.75 16.72 -19.23
C LEU A 357 11.15 18.08 -18.63
N LYS A 358 12.29 18.64 -19.02
CA LYS A 358 12.74 19.97 -18.58
C LYS A 358 11.85 21.11 -19.09
N ASN A 359 11.17 20.95 -20.21
CA ASN A 359 10.23 21.93 -20.73
C ASN A 359 8.88 21.97 -20.00
N LEU A 360 8.68 21.12 -18.99
CA LEU A 360 7.54 21.18 -18.11
C LEU A 360 7.72 22.29 -17.05
N GLU A 361 7.65 23.57 -17.46
CA GLU A 361 8.00 24.75 -16.66
C GLU A 361 7.43 24.74 -15.23
N LEU A 362 6.19 24.31 -15.06
CA LEU A 362 5.50 24.27 -13.77
C LEU A 362 6.00 23.14 -12.83
N TYR A 363 6.73 22.16 -13.37
CA TYR A 363 7.08 20.93 -12.65
C TYR A 363 8.58 20.63 -12.62
N GLN A 364 9.43 21.54 -13.09
CA GLN A 364 10.89 21.34 -13.17
C GLN A 364 11.52 21.02 -11.80
N ASP A 365 10.97 21.61 -10.74
CA ASP A 365 11.47 21.43 -9.37
C ASP A 365 10.91 20.20 -8.66
N GLU A 366 9.91 19.53 -9.24
CA GLU A 366 9.33 18.33 -8.67
C GLU A 366 10.36 17.18 -8.61
N PRO A 367 10.53 16.52 -7.44
CA PRO A 367 11.53 15.46 -7.28
C PRO A 367 11.36 14.30 -8.28
N LEU A 368 10.12 13.98 -8.65
CA LEU A 368 9.83 12.96 -9.66
C LEU A 368 10.38 13.35 -11.03
N VAL A 369 10.18 14.61 -11.46
CA VAL A 369 10.66 15.11 -12.76
C VAL A 369 12.20 15.14 -12.80
N LYS A 370 12.83 15.62 -11.73
CA LYS A 370 14.31 15.61 -11.61
C LYS A 370 14.86 14.18 -11.71
N THR A 371 14.27 13.23 -10.99
CA THR A 371 14.68 11.82 -11.04
C THR A 371 14.42 11.20 -12.43
N ALA A 372 13.29 11.51 -13.06
CA ALA A 372 13.01 11.05 -14.41
C ALA A 372 13.98 11.62 -15.43
N CYS A 373 14.38 12.90 -15.32
CA CYS A 373 15.42 13.49 -16.17
C CYS A 373 16.76 12.76 -16.06
N GLU A 374 17.19 12.43 -14.83
CA GLU A 374 18.40 11.62 -14.61
C GLU A 374 18.32 10.27 -15.31
N ILE A 375 17.19 9.56 -15.14
CA ILE A 375 16.99 8.24 -15.73
C ILE A 375 16.97 8.33 -17.25
N VAL A 376 16.14 9.21 -17.81
CA VAL A 376 15.99 9.36 -19.26
C VAL A 376 17.31 9.70 -19.93
N ARG A 377 18.10 10.61 -19.35
CA ARG A 377 19.37 11.02 -19.92
C ARG A 377 20.43 9.93 -19.84
N TRP A 378 20.54 9.20 -18.69
CA TRP A 378 21.72 8.41 -18.38
C TRP A 378 21.49 6.91 -18.25
N HIS A 379 20.32 6.36 -18.57
CA HIS A 379 20.09 4.91 -18.49
C HIS A 379 20.91 4.09 -19.49
N HIS A 380 21.49 4.71 -20.50
CA HIS A 380 22.44 4.10 -21.44
C HIS A 380 23.89 4.42 -21.14
N GLU A 381 24.19 5.10 -20.04
CA GLU A 381 25.55 5.20 -19.55
C GLU A 381 26.04 3.86 -19.03
N ARG A 382 27.35 3.62 -19.15
CA ARG A 382 27.98 2.37 -18.75
C ARG A 382 28.99 2.63 -17.65
N TYR A 383 29.05 1.74 -16.69
CA TYR A 383 29.94 1.87 -15.54
C TYR A 383 31.42 2.01 -15.92
N ASP A 384 31.82 1.51 -17.11
CA ASP A 384 33.17 1.66 -17.71
C ASP A 384 33.40 2.97 -18.43
N GLY A 385 32.41 3.87 -18.53
CA GLY A 385 32.50 5.17 -19.22
C GLY A 385 32.34 5.08 -20.73
N LYS A 386 31.95 3.94 -21.30
CA LYS A 386 31.74 3.75 -22.75
C LYS A 386 30.25 3.89 -23.15
N GLY A 387 29.46 4.45 -22.29
CA GLY A 387 28.05 4.72 -22.52
C GLY A 387 27.79 6.01 -23.28
N TYR A 388 26.54 6.43 -23.30
CA TYR A 388 26.10 7.69 -23.92
C TYR A 388 24.94 8.29 -23.11
N PRO A 389 24.67 9.61 -23.17
CA PRO A 389 25.20 10.59 -24.11
C PRO A 389 26.51 11.29 -23.65
N ASP A 390 26.81 11.26 -22.32
CA ASP A 390 27.89 12.09 -21.75
C ASP A 390 29.18 11.30 -21.45
N GLY A 391 29.14 9.95 -21.48
CA GLY A 391 30.29 9.09 -21.19
C GLY A 391 30.67 9.07 -19.73
N LEU A 392 29.68 9.19 -18.82
CA LEU A 392 29.87 9.16 -17.36
C LEU A 392 30.41 7.79 -16.92
N LYS A 393 31.27 7.81 -15.86
CA LYS A 393 31.93 6.60 -15.39
C LYS A 393 31.69 6.35 -13.90
N GLY A 394 31.43 5.11 -13.56
CA GLY A 394 31.29 4.70 -12.15
C GLY A 394 30.14 5.42 -11.43
N ASP A 395 30.44 6.00 -10.28
CA ASP A 395 29.47 6.71 -9.45
C ASP A 395 29.11 8.14 -9.95
N GLU A 396 29.71 8.61 -11.04
CA GLU A 396 29.25 9.82 -11.75
C GLU A 396 27.84 9.59 -12.34
N ILE A 397 27.52 8.33 -12.67
CA ILE A 397 26.19 7.95 -13.13
C ILE A 397 25.26 7.92 -11.95
N PRO A 398 24.14 8.68 -11.94
CA PRO A 398 23.15 8.60 -10.85
C PRO A 398 22.67 7.16 -10.62
N ILE A 399 22.53 6.76 -9.36
CA ILE A 399 22.09 5.41 -9.01
C ILE A 399 20.71 5.07 -9.59
N SER A 400 19.84 6.06 -9.78
CA SER A 400 18.56 5.96 -10.47
C SER A 400 18.72 5.42 -11.89
N ALA A 401 19.65 5.98 -12.65
CA ALA A 401 19.95 5.57 -14.02
C ALA A 401 20.66 4.21 -14.07
N GLN A 402 21.60 3.94 -13.15
CA GLN A 402 22.28 2.63 -13.06
C GLN A 402 21.31 1.47 -12.82
N ILE A 403 20.34 1.64 -11.94
CA ILE A 403 19.33 0.60 -11.64
C ILE A 403 18.42 0.35 -12.84
N VAL A 404 17.96 1.43 -13.50
CA VAL A 404 17.08 1.31 -14.66
C VAL A 404 17.82 0.70 -15.86
N SER A 405 19.09 1.02 -16.04
CA SER A 405 19.96 0.42 -17.08
C SER A 405 20.01 -1.11 -17.01
N ILE A 406 20.21 -1.66 -15.81
CA ILE A 406 20.18 -3.12 -15.60
C ILE A 406 18.78 -3.70 -15.86
N ALA A 407 17.73 -3.02 -15.38
CA ALA A 407 16.36 -3.48 -15.56
C ALA A 407 15.97 -3.51 -17.05
N ASP A 408 16.34 -2.47 -17.80
CA ASP A 408 16.09 -2.38 -19.25
C ASP A 408 16.82 -3.47 -20.03
N VAL A 409 18.13 -3.63 -19.81
CA VAL A 409 18.91 -4.68 -20.47
C VAL A 409 18.37 -6.08 -20.17
N TYR A 410 18.00 -6.34 -18.91
CA TYR A 410 17.42 -7.64 -18.57
C TYR A 410 16.11 -7.89 -19.33
N ASP A 411 15.18 -6.93 -19.29
CA ASP A 411 13.89 -7.09 -19.98
C ASP A 411 14.06 -7.17 -21.49
N GLU A 412 15.00 -6.40 -22.06
CA GLU A 412 15.34 -6.51 -23.50
C GLU A 412 15.86 -7.90 -23.91
N LEU A 413 16.51 -8.61 -23.01
CA LEU A 413 17.03 -9.97 -23.29
C LEU A 413 15.93 -11.03 -23.20
N VAL A 414 15.04 -10.92 -22.22
CA VAL A 414 13.98 -11.94 -21.97
C VAL A 414 12.67 -11.65 -22.73
N SER A 415 12.54 -10.49 -23.34
CA SER A 415 11.36 -10.11 -24.12
C SER A 415 11.49 -10.48 -25.60
N GLU A 416 10.41 -11.06 -26.17
CA GLU A 416 10.34 -11.41 -27.58
C GLU A 416 10.16 -10.13 -28.42
N ARG A 417 10.95 -9.98 -29.50
CA ARG A 417 10.81 -8.87 -30.45
C ARG A 417 10.59 -9.43 -31.87
N VAL A 418 10.06 -8.60 -32.75
CA VAL A 418 9.75 -8.98 -34.15
C VAL A 418 10.93 -9.66 -34.84
N TYR A 419 12.18 -9.33 -34.47
CA TYR A 419 13.41 -9.80 -35.09
C TYR A 419 14.32 -10.60 -34.17
N LYS A 420 13.92 -10.84 -32.89
CA LYS A 420 14.77 -11.54 -31.90
C LYS A 420 13.93 -12.42 -31.00
N LYS A 421 14.24 -13.72 -30.97
CA LYS A 421 13.67 -14.63 -29.96
C LYS A 421 14.16 -14.24 -28.58
N ALA A 422 13.27 -14.35 -27.57
CA ALA A 422 13.62 -14.17 -26.18
C ALA A 422 14.70 -15.17 -25.75
N PHE A 423 15.68 -14.71 -24.99
CA PHE A 423 16.59 -15.62 -24.29
C PHE A 423 15.90 -16.18 -23.03
N SER A 424 16.37 -17.34 -22.56
CA SER A 424 15.95 -17.82 -21.25
C SER A 424 16.48 -16.92 -20.14
N HIS A 425 15.82 -16.97 -18.98
CA HIS A 425 16.27 -16.25 -17.78
C HIS A 425 17.75 -16.50 -17.49
N GLU A 426 18.16 -17.78 -17.48
CA GLU A 426 19.52 -18.21 -17.18
C GLU A 426 20.53 -17.63 -18.19
N LYS A 427 20.17 -17.63 -19.47
CA LYS A 427 21.05 -17.06 -20.52
C LYS A 427 21.14 -15.55 -20.41
N ALA A 428 20.06 -14.84 -20.13
CA ALA A 428 20.06 -13.40 -19.93
C ALA A 428 20.95 -12.99 -18.73
N MET A 429 20.82 -13.71 -17.61
CA MET A 429 21.67 -13.53 -16.43
C MET A 429 23.16 -13.73 -16.75
N GLU A 430 23.51 -14.83 -17.45
CA GLU A 430 24.88 -15.12 -17.88
C GLU A 430 25.45 -13.96 -18.72
N MET A 431 24.71 -13.48 -19.71
CA MET A 431 25.15 -12.42 -20.63
C MET A 431 25.37 -11.08 -19.89
N ILE A 432 24.51 -10.73 -18.93
CA ILE A 432 24.65 -9.54 -18.10
C ILE A 432 25.91 -9.65 -17.22
N LEU A 433 26.09 -10.76 -16.54
CA LEU A 433 27.23 -10.99 -15.65
C LEU A 433 28.57 -11.04 -16.39
N ASN A 434 28.58 -11.56 -17.62
CA ASN A 434 29.76 -11.57 -18.49
C ASN A 434 30.05 -10.21 -19.14
N GLY A 435 29.19 -9.20 -18.96
CA GLY A 435 29.38 -7.86 -19.53
C GLY A 435 29.14 -7.76 -21.03
N GLU A 436 28.46 -8.72 -21.67
CA GLU A 436 28.18 -8.71 -23.11
C GLU A 436 27.31 -7.50 -23.54
N TYR A 437 26.46 -6.99 -22.63
CA TYR A 437 25.60 -5.84 -22.88
C TYR A 437 26.04 -4.57 -22.15
N GLY A 438 27.21 -4.57 -21.57
CA GLY A 438 27.81 -3.41 -20.92
C GLY A 438 28.42 -3.73 -19.56
N ALA A 439 29.18 -2.77 -19.03
CA ALA A 439 29.67 -2.84 -17.66
C ALA A 439 28.66 -2.18 -16.72
N PHE A 440 28.28 -2.89 -15.69
CA PHE A 440 27.36 -2.45 -14.66
C PHE A 440 28.06 -2.29 -13.32
N ASN A 441 27.43 -1.58 -12.40
CA ASN A 441 27.90 -1.46 -11.02
C ASN A 441 27.97 -2.86 -10.35
N PRO A 442 29.12 -3.28 -9.82
CA PRO A 442 29.28 -4.60 -9.21
C PRO A 442 28.26 -4.89 -8.11
N LEU A 443 27.93 -3.89 -7.28
CA LEU A 443 26.93 -4.01 -6.22
C LEU A 443 25.53 -4.31 -6.77
N LEU A 444 25.16 -3.71 -7.91
CA LEU A 444 23.89 -3.96 -8.57
C LEU A 444 23.85 -5.36 -9.21
N LEU A 445 24.97 -5.86 -9.74
CA LEU A 445 25.09 -7.24 -10.23
C LEU A 445 24.90 -8.24 -9.09
N GLU A 446 25.50 -8.02 -7.93
CA GLU A 446 25.24 -8.82 -6.74
C GLU A 446 23.74 -8.80 -6.35
N CYS A 447 23.14 -7.62 -6.33
CA CYS A 447 21.71 -7.49 -6.04
C CYS A 447 20.86 -8.31 -7.03
N LEU A 448 21.18 -8.23 -8.34
CA LEU A 448 20.48 -8.94 -9.41
C LEU A 448 20.56 -10.45 -9.21
N VAL A 449 21.76 -10.98 -8.90
CA VAL A 449 21.97 -12.43 -8.63
C VAL A 449 21.14 -12.89 -7.43
N GLU A 450 21.08 -12.09 -6.35
CA GLU A 450 20.32 -12.48 -5.17
C GLU A 450 18.80 -12.46 -5.33
N ILE A 451 18.28 -11.69 -6.30
CA ILE A 451 16.84 -11.63 -6.57
C ILE A 451 16.41 -12.44 -7.79
N GLN A 452 17.32 -13.16 -8.47
CA GLN A 452 17.07 -13.87 -9.75
C GLN A 452 15.89 -14.84 -9.70
N ASP A 453 15.74 -15.62 -8.64
CA ASP A 453 14.61 -16.57 -8.50
C ASP A 453 13.27 -15.85 -8.35
N ARG A 454 13.29 -14.70 -7.67
CA ARG A 454 12.13 -13.84 -7.52
C ARG A 454 11.75 -13.20 -8.86
N ILE A 455 12.72 -12.72 -9.62
CA ILE A 455 12.51 -12.17 -10.97
C ILE A 455 11.82 -13.20 -11.85
N LYS A 456 12.35 -14.44 -11.91
CA LYS A 456 11.76 -15.52 -12.67
C LYS A 456 10.31 -15.80 -12.29
N THR A 457 10.02 -15.84 -10.98
CA THR A 457 8.67 -16.12 -10.49
C THR A 457 7.67 -15.00 -10.82
N GLU A 458 8.09 -13.73 -10.70
CA GLU A 458 7.19 -12.59 -10.87
C GLU A 458 6.98 -12.18 -12.33
N LEU A 459 7.97 -12.40 -13.20
CA LEU A 459 7.86 -12.08 -14.63
C LEU A 459 7.29 -13.24 -15.46
N ASP A 460 7.67 -14.50 -15.21
CA ASP A 460 7.14 -15.68 -15.92
C ASP A 460 5.68 -15.96 -15.56
N GLY A 461 5.28 -15.79 -14.29
CA GLY A 461 3.92 -16.01 -13.82
C GLY A 461 2.87 -15.06 -14.41
N SER A 462 3.28 -13.94 -14.98
CA SER A 462 2.40 -12.92 -15.57
C SER A 462 2.23 -13.05 -17.09
N GLY A 463 3.10 -13.82 -17.77
CA GLY A 463 3.19 -13.83 -19.23
C GLY A 463 2.21 -14.76 -19.94
N SER A 464 1.86 -15.91 -19.37
CA SER A 464 1.09 -16.93 -20.08
C SER A 464 -0.42 -16.67 -20.12
N VAL A 465 -1.00 -16.14 -19.05
CA VAL A 465 -2.45 -15.91 -18.97
C VAL A 465 -2.89 -14.61 -19.67
N LYS A 466 -2.00 -13.60 -19.74
CA LYS A 466 -2.33 -12.28 -20.32
C LYS A 466 -2.01 -12.15 -21.81
N LYS A 467 -1.07 -12.96 -22.38
CA LYS A 467 -0.81 -12.96 -23.84
C LYS A 467 -2.05 -13.37 -24.65
N GLU A 468 -2.84 -14.34 -24.18
CA GLU A 468 -4.07 -14.76 -24.84
C GLU A 468 -5.17 -13.71 -24.74
N THR A 469 -5.31 -13.05 -23.59
CA THR A 469 -6.31 -12.01 -23.38
C THR A 469 -5.99 -10.77 -24.22
N TYR A 470 -4.73 -10.33 -24.27
CA TYR A 470 -4.31 -9.17 -25.07
C TYR A 470 -4.45 -9.42 -26.58
N LYS A 471 -4.08 -10.60 -27.09
CA LYS A 471 -4.30 -10.97 -28.49
C LYS A 471 -5.79 -10.96 -28.85
N LYS A 472 -6.66 -11.47 -27.97
CA LYS A 472 -8.12 -11.41 -28.17
C LYS A 472 -8.63 -9.97 -28.21
N THR A 473 -8.21 -9.13 -27.28
CA THR A 473 -8.67 -7.71 -27.22
C THR A 473 -8.19 -6.93 -28.43
N ILE A 474 -6.96 -7.11 -28.90
CA ILE A 474 -6.47 -6.46 -30.13
C ILE A 474 -7.28 -6.95 -31.36
N GLN A 475 -7.52 -8.24 -31.48
CA GLN A 475 -8.33 -8.80 -32.57
C GLN A 475 -9.78 -8.35 -32.54
N GLU A 476 -10.34 -8.09 -31.35
CA GLU A 476 -11.69 -7.52 -31.20
C GLU A 476 -11.72 -6.05 -31.61
N ILE A 477 -10.73 -5.26 -31.21
CA ILE A 477 -10.58 -3.84 -31.60
C ILE A 477 -10.38 -3.72 -33.13
N GLU A 478 -9.52 -4.57 -33.73
CA GLU A 478 -9.32 -4.60 -35.19
C GLU A 478 -10.58 -5.02 -35.95
N ARG A 479 -11.40 -5.94 -35.42
CA ARG A 479 -12.71 -6.29 -35.99
C ARG A 479 -13.69 -5.13 -35.93
N ASP A 480 -13.76 -4.43 -34.78
CA ASP A 480 -14.69 -3.30 -34.61
C ASP A 480 -14.28 -2.09 -35.47
N MET A 481 -12.98 -1.87 -35.67
CA MET A 481 -12.48 -0.84 -36.60
C MET A 481 -12.79 -1.17 -38.08
N ASN A 482 -12.68 -2.45 -38.45
CA ASN A 482 -13.00 -2.88 -39.83
C ASN A 482 -14.50 -2.98 -40.13
N MET A 483 -15.36 -3.11 -39.11
CA MET A 483 -16.83 -3.07 -39.32
C MET A 483 -17.41 -1.65 -39.42
N ASN A 484 -16.68 -0.62 -39.02
CA ASN A 484 -17.09 0.78 -39.15
C ASN A 484 -16.58 1.45 -40.45
N THR A 485 -15.96 0.69 -41.37
CA THR A 485 -15.40 1.17 -42.66
C THR A 485 -16.15 0.56 -43.88
N LEU A 486 -17.28 -0.06 -43.68
CA LEU A 486 -18.27 -0.46 -44.68
C LEU A 486 -19.60 0.22 -44.36
#